data_50fabfc0939433817b01f286719f15ad
#
_entry.id   50fabfc0939433817b01f286719f15ad
#
_cell.length_a   1.000
_cell.length_b   1.000
_cell.length_c   1.000
_cell.angle_alpha   90.00
_cell.angle_beta   90.00
_cell.angle_gamma   90.00
#
_symmetry.space_group_name_H-M   'P 1'
#
loop_
_entity.id
_entity.type
_entity.pdbx_description
1 polymer ?
#
loop_
_entity_poly.entity_id
_entity_poly.type
_entity_poly.pdbx_seq_one_letter_code
_entity_poly.pdbx_strand_id
1 'polypeptide(L)'
;VNIDISLADSQRRPVIDILNRLLADEVTLYVKTRNFHWNVEGADFSELHKFFEDQYELLDELMDQVAERARALDGYAAGSLGEFAAATRLKEAKGARVSAKEMLAQLLADHQAIIRNLRAEAAETGEKHGDAGTEDFLVGLMEEHEKMAWMLRAYLK
;
A
#
# COMPACT_ATOMS: atom_id res chain seq x y z
N VAL A 1 -5.96 11.14 -28.07
CA VAL A 1 -5.56 9.86 -28.67
C VAL A 1 -6.20 8.75 -27.86
N ASN A 2 -6.89 7.82 -28.50
CA ASN A 2 -7.51 6.70 -27.81
C ASN A 2 -6.43 5.68 -27.40
N ILE A 3 -6.57 5.11 -26.21
CA ILE A 3 -5.74 4.01 -25.76
C ILE A 3 -6.11 2.72 -26.52
N ASP A 4 -5.12 1.99 -26.96
CA ASP A 4 -5.28 0.64 -27.54
C ASP A 4 -4.23 -0.30 -26.91
N ILE A 5 -4.67 -1.03 -25.88
CA ILE A 5 -3.88 -2.04 -25.16
C ILE A 5 -4.61 -3.37 -25.10
N SER A 6 -5.55 -3.59 -26.01
CA SER A 6 -6.39 -4.81 -26.08
C SER A 6 -7.23 -5.08 -24.82
N LEU A 7 -7.58 -4.02 -24.06
CA LEU A 7 -8.47 -4.05 -22.91
C LEU A 7 -9.61 -3.03 -23.13
N ALA A 8 -10.84 -3.49 -23.08
CA ALA A 8 -12.02 -2.61 -23.19
C ALA A 8 -12.19 -1.72 -21.94
N ASP A 9 -12.89 -0.61 -22.07
CA ASP A 9 -13.23 0.29 -20.96
C ASP A 9 -13.89 -0.46 -19.80
N SER A 10 -14.77 -1.40 -20.10
CA SER A 10 -15.47 -2.22 -19.09
C SER A 10 -14.54 -3.13 -18.29
N GLN A 11 -13.37 -3.45 -18.81
CA GLN A 11 -12.32 -4.20 -18.13
C GLN A 11 -11.41 -3.26 -17.33
N ARG A 12 -11.01 -2.14 -17.92
CA ARG A 12 -10.06 -1.19 -17.31
C ARG A 12 -10.64 -0.43 -16.12
N ARG A 13 -11.88 0.07 -16.21
CA ARG A 13 -12.48 0.89 -15.14
C ARG A 13 -12.51 0.23 -13.77
N PRO A 14 -12.99 -1.01 -13.60
CA PRO A 14 -12.96 -1.69 -12.30
C PRO A 14 -11.53 -1.87 -11.77
N VAL A 15 -10.57 -2.13 -12.64
CA VAL A 15 -9.15 -2.29 -12.27
C VAL A 15 -8.56 -0.96 -11.80
N ILE A 16 -8.90 0.16 -12.46
CA ILE A 16 -8.51 1.52 -12.02
C ILE A 16 -9.08 1.83 -10.63
N ASP A 17 -10.32 1.42 -10.35
CA ASP A 17 -10.95 1.60 -9.03
C ASP A 17 -10.23 0.77 -7.94
N ILE A 18 -9.80 -0.46 -8.26
CA ILE A 18 -8.96 -1.28 -7.39
C ILE A 18 -7.65 -0.56 -7.09
N LEU A 19 -6.96 -0.08 -8.12
CA LEU A 19 -5.68 0.62 -7.98
C LEU A 19 -5.80 1.90 -7.15
N ASN A 20 -6.86 2.69 -7.34
CA ASN A 20 -7.06 3.91 -6.54
C ASN A 20 -7.36 3.63 -5.06
N ARG A 21 -8.10 2.55 -4.74
CA ARG A 21 -8.26 2.13 -3.33
C ARG A 21 -6.94 1.66 -2.73
N LEU A 22 -6.18 0.88 -3.48
CA LEU A 22 -4.85 0.43 -3.06
C LEU A 22 -3.92 1.63 -2.83
N LEU A 23 -3.90 2.59 -3.75
CA LEU A 23 -3.13 3.82 -3.62
C LEU A 23 -3.46 4.58 -2.32
N ALA A 24 -4.74 4.66 -1.97
CA ALA A 24 -5.16 5.29 -0.72
C ALA A 24 -4.65 4.52 0.53
N ASP A 25 -4.63 3.19 0.48
CA ASP A 25 -4.06 2.37 1.55
C ASP A 25 -2.55 2.56 1.65
N GLU A 26 -1.84 2.56 0.51
CA GLU A 26 -0.39 2.78 0.46
C GLU A 26 0.00 4.15 1.04
N VAL A 27 -0.69 5.21 0.64
CA VAL A 27 -0.44 6.56 1.17
C VAL A 27 -0.73 6.64 2.67
N THR A 28 -1.80 6.00 3.13
CA THR A 28 -2.14 5.96 4.56
C THR A 28 -1.08 5.21 5.37
N LEU A 29 -0.62 4.07 4.88
CA LEU A 29 0.45 3.29 5.50
C LEU A 29 1.78 4.05 5.49
N TYR A 30 2.13 4.70 4.38
CA TYR A 30 3.30 5.54 4.25
C TYR A 30 3.31 6.66 5.30
N VAL A 31 2.23 7.43 5.41
CA VAL A 31 2.11 8.52 6.40
C VAL A 31 2.19 7.98 7.82
N LYS A 32 1.55 6.84 8.11
CA LYS A 32 1.59 6.19 9.43
C LYS A 32 3.01 5.70 9.78
N THR A 33 3.73 5.14 8.82
CA THR A 33 5.12 4.69 9.00
C THR A 33 6.05 5.87 9.25
N ARG A 34 5.87 6.99 8.52
CA ARG A 34 6.61 8.24 8.80
C ARG A 34 6.29 8.83 10.17
N ASN A 35 5.02 8.81 10.58
CA ASN A 35 4.63 9.22 11.92
C ASN A 35 5.40 8.40 12.98
N PHE A 36 5.46 7.09 12.84
CA PHE A 36 6.17 6.23 13.77
C PHE A 36 7.69 6.40 13.70
N HIS A 37 8.26 6.62 12.51
CA HIS A 37 9.66 7.01 12.35
C HIS A 37 10.01 8.28 13.16
N TRP A 38 9.16 9.31 13.11
CA TRP A 38 9.38 10.54 13.87
C TRP A 38 9.18 10.39 15.37
N ASN A 39 8.22 9.57 15.80
CA ASN A 39 7.73 9.55 17.18
C ASN A 39 8.15 8.30 17.97
N VAL A 40 8.93 7.39 17.42
CA VAL A 40 9.45 6.24 18.16
C VAL A 40 10.42 6.71 19.25
N GLU A 41 10.33 6.11 20.43
CA GLU A 41 11.16 6.40 21.60
C GLU A 41 11.57 5.07 22.27
N GLY A 42 12.65 5.11 23.06
CA GLY A 42 13.08 3.98 23.88
C GLY A 42 14.47 3.47 23.55
N ALA A 43 14.80 2.31 24.10
CA ALA A 43 16.16 1.74 24.01
C ALA A 43 16.58 1.45 22.56
N ASP A 44 15.64 1.03 21.72
CA ASP A 44 15.88 0.65 20.33
C ASP A 44 15.60 1.81 19.35
N PHE A 45 15.62 3.06 19.85
CA PHE A 45 15.26 4.24 19.04
C PHE A 45 16.02 4.30 17.71
N SER A 46 17.36 4.25 17.75
CA SER A 46 18.18 4.43 16.55
C SER A 46 17.92 3.36 15.49
N GLU A 47 17.73 2.12 15.92
CA GLU A 47 17.46 1.00 15.04
C GLU A 47 16.07 1.08 14.44
N LEU A 48 15.03 1.32 15.25
CA LEU A 48 13.66 1.41 14.79
C LEU A 48 13.40 2.66 13.95
N HIS A 49 14.03 3.79 14.31
CA HIS A 49 13.97 5.01 13.50
C HIS A 49 14.47 4.74 12.06
N LYS A 50 15.62 4.08 11.93
CA LYS A 50 16.16 3.69 10.62
C LYS A 50 15.33 2.60 9.95
N PHE A 51 14.83 1.62 10.70
CA PHE A 51 13.98 0.56 10.15
C PHE A 51 12.67 1.10 9.55
N PHE A 52 12.00 2.02 10.25
CA PHE A 52 10.80 2.67 9.71
C PHE A 52 11.11 3.56 8.50
N GLU A 53 12.28 4.19 8.46
CA GLU A 53 12.75 4.93 7.28
C GLU A 53 12.86 4.01 6.06
N ASP A 54 13.56 2.88 6.19
CA ASP A 54 13.71 1.91 5.10
C ASP A 54 12.34 1.41 4.59
N GLN A 55 11.37 1.24 5.49
CA GLN A 55 10.02 0.85 5.11
C GLN A 55 9.26 1.97 4.39
N TYR A 56 9.28 3.21 4.87
CA TYR A 56 8.55 4.26 4.17
C TYR A 56 9.19 4.66 2.83
N GLU A 57 10.50 4.55 2.68
CA GLU A 57 11.15 4.78 1.38
C GLU A 57 10.67 3.76 0.34
N LEU A 58 10.56 2.49 0.71
CA LEU A 58 9.97 1.48 -0.17
C LEU A 58 8.49 1.76 -0.45
N LEU A 59 7.70 2.15 0.56
CA LEU A 59 6.30 2.50 0.36
C LEU A 59 6.12 3.71 -0.58
N ASP A 60 7.04 4.68 -0.55
CA ASP A 60 7.05 5.81 -1.47
C ASP A 60 7.19 5.35 -2.94
N GLU A 61 8.11 4.42 -3.19
CA GLU A 61 8.27 3.81 -4.52
C GLU A 61 7.03 3.01 -4.95
N LEU A 62 6.45 2.23 -4.03
CA LEU A 62 5.29 1.39 -4.34
C LEU A 62 4.04 2.23 -4.65
N MET A 63 3.77 3.30 -3.89
CA MET A 63 2.61 4.16 -4.16
C MET A 63 2.74 4.90 -5.49
N ASP A 64 3.95 5.31 -5.88
CA ASP A 64 4.20 5.91 -7.20
C ASP A 64 3.89 4.92 -8.33
N GLN A 65 4.37 3.68 -8.21
CA GLN A 65 4.10 2.61 -9.18
C GLN A 65 2.61 2.30 -9.30
N VAL A 66 1.85 2.30 -8.19
CA VAL A 66 0.39 2.07 -8.20
C VAL A 66 -0.33 3.20 -8.94
N ALA A 67 0.03 4.46 -8.65
CA ALA A 67 -0.54 5.62 -9.33
C ALA A 67 -0.24 5.59 -10.84
N GLU A 68 0.99 5.31 -11.22
CA GLU A 68 1.42 5.21 -12.62
C GLU A 68 0.75 4.02 -13.35
N ARG A 69 0.51 2.90 -12.63
CA ARG A 69 -0.24 1.77 -13.22
C ARG A 69 -1.67 2.17 -13.55
N ALA A 70 -2.35 2.93 -12.68
CA ALA A 70 -3.68 3.48 -13.00
C ALA A 70 -3.63 4.41 -14.23
N ARG A 71 -2.58 5.23 -14.36
CA ARG A 71 -2.36 6.10 -15.52
C ARG A 71 -2.09 5.30 -16.79
N ALA A 72 -1.34 4.20 -16.70
CA ALA A 72 -1.06 3.32 -17.84
C ALA A 72 -2.36 2.68 -18.41
N LEU A 73 -3.39 2.53 -17.58
CA LEU A 73 -4.72 2.08 -17.99
C LEU A 73 -5.63 3.22 -18.47
N ASP A 74 -5.11 4.43 -18.66
CA ASP A 74 -5.86 5.65 -19.00
C ASP A 74 -6.84 6.09 -17.90
N GLY A 75 -6.56 5.70 -16.65
CA GLY A 75 -7.31 6.12 -15.46
C GLY A 75 -6.80 7.43 -14.87
N TYR A 76 -7.62 8.08 -14.06
CA TYR A 76 -7.19 9.14 -13.15
C TYR A 76 -6.58 8.48 -11.90
N ALA A 77 -5.39 8.93 -11.49
CA ALA A 77 -4.80 8.54 -10.22
C ALA A 77 -5.20 9.57 -9.14
N ALA A 78 -5.84 9.11 -8.07
CA ALA A 78 -6.18 9.96 -6.94
C ALA A 78 -4.91 10.64 -6.39
N GLY A 79 -4.98 11.93 -6.05
CA GLY A 79 -3.79 12.71 -5.69
C GLY A 79 -4.03 13.77 -4.63
N SER A 80 -5.14 13.71 -3.88
CA SER A 80 -5.40 14.63 -2.78
C SER A 80 -5.56 13.89 -1.45
N LEU A 81 -5.20 14.55 -0.34
CA LEU A 81 -5.36 13.98 1.00
C LEU A 81 -6.81 13.61 1.31
N GLY A 82 -7.78 14.40 0.83
CA GLY A 82 -9.19 14.12 1.01
C GLY A 82 -9.64 12.85 0.28
N GLU A 83 -9.18 12.63 -0.96
CA GLU A 83 -9.46 11.40 -1.72
C GLU A 83 -8.86 10.18 -1.02
N PHE A 84 -7.62 10.26 -0.53
CA PHE A 84 -6.99 9.16 0.19
C PHE A 84 -7.70 8.84 1.50
N ALA A 85 -8.05 9.86 2.29
CA ALA A 85 -8.77 9.67 3.56
C ALA A 85 -10.16 9.06 3.36
N ALA A 86 -10.84 9.37 2.25
CA ALA A 86 -12.15 8.84 1.93
C ALA A 86 -12.11 7.38 1.43
N ALA A 87 -11.03 6.98 0.74
CA ALA A 87 -10.94 5.69 0.07
C ALA A 87 -10.16 4.62 0.84
N THR A 88 -9.27 5.02 1.77
CA THR A 88 -8.46 4.06 2.53
C THR A 88 -9.28 3.13 3.40
N ARG A 89 -8.85 1.88 3.45
CA ARG A 89 -9.39 0.82 4.33
C ARG A 89 -8.59 0.69 5.62
N LEU A 90 -7.50 1.45 5.76
CA LEU A 90 -6.65 1.46 6.95
C LEU A 90 -7.04 2.55 7.93
N LYS A 91 -6.65 2.38 9.19
CA LYS A 91 -6.84 3.38 10.24
C LYS A 91 -5.58 4.20 10.44
N GLU A 92 -5.71 5.52 10.44
CA GLU A 92 -4.63 6.43 10.81
C GLU A 92 -4.23 6.27 12.29
N ALA A 93 -2.97 6.59 12.61
CA ALA A 93 -2.47 6.73 13.99
C ALA A 93 -2.56 8.21 14.39
N LYS A 94 -3.75 8.66 14.79
CA LYS A 94 -4.03 10.06 15.08
C LYS A 94 -3.69 10.43 16.53
N GLY A 95 -2.63 11.23 16.72
CA GLY A 95 -2.35 11.92 17.98
C GLY A 95 -2.02 11.03 19.20
N ALA A 96 -1.80 9.74 19.00
CA ALA A 96 -1.54 8.81 20.11
C ALA A 96 -0.03 8.59 20.29
N ARG A 97 0.45 8.78 21.52
CA ARG A 97 1.75 8.24 21.91
C ARG A 97 1.58 6.75 22.23
N VAL A 98 2.06 5.91 21.32
CA VAL A 98 2.07 4.46 21.49
C VAL A 98 3.50 3.96 21.65
N SER A 99 3.67 2.84 22.35
CA SER A 99 4.98 2.21 22.52
C SER A 99 5.55 1.71 21.19
N ALA A 100 6.87 1.57 21.10
CA ALA A 100 7.54 1.01 19.93
C ALA A 100 6.95 -0.36 19.54
N LYS A 101 6.65 -1.21 20.52
CA LYS A 101 6.01 -2.51 20.29
C LYS A 101 4.62 -2.39 19.66
N GLU A 102 3.82 -1.41 20.09
CA GLU A 102 2.51 -1.14 19.51
C GLU A 102 2.61 -0.56 18.10
N MET A 103 3.61 0.29 17.83
CA MET A 103 3.90 0.80 16.48
C MET A 103 4.17 -0.36 15.51
N LEU A 104 5.08 -1.27 15.89
CA LEU A 104 5.40 -2.47 15.12
C LEU A 104 4.17 -3.36 14.88
N ALA A 105 3.36 -3.58 15.93
CA ALA A 105 2.15 -4.39 15.83
C ALA A 105 1.08 -3.77 14.92
N GLN A 106 0.90 -2.45 14.98
CA GLN A 106 -0.03 -1.74 14.11
C GLN A 106 0.40 -1.79 12.65
N LEU A 107 1.68 -1.51 12.34
CA LEU A 107 2.19 -1.60 10.98
C LEU A 107 2.08 -3.03 10.43
N LEU A 108 2.39 -4.04 11.25
CA LEU A 108 2.21 -5.44 10.86
C LEU A 108 0.75 -5.75 10.49
N ALA A 109 -0.21 -5.29 11.30
CA ALA A 109 -1.63 -5.49 11.04
C ALA A 109 -2.08 -4.80 9.74
N ASP A 110 -1.56 -3.62 9.46
CA ASP A 110 -1.85 -2.86 8.24
C ASP A 110 -1.28 -3.56 6.99
N HIS A 111 -0.01 -4.00 7.03
CA HIS A 111 0.57 -4.79 5.94
C HIS A 111 -0.22 -6.08 5.68
N GLN A 112 -0.63 -6.78 6.74
CA GLN A 112 -1.44 -7.99 6.61
C GLN A 112 -2.83 -7.71 6.01
N ALA A 113 -3.43 -6.56 6.28
CA ALA A 113 -4.68 -6.14 5.67
C ALA A 113 -4.50 -5.88 4.16
N ILE A 114 -3.44 -5.17 3.78
CA ILE A 114 -3.09 -4.93 2.38
C ILE A 114 -2.81 -6.25 1.65
N ILE A 115 -2.04 -7.16 2.23
CA ILE A 115 -1.74 -8.48 1.65
C ILE A 115 -3.03 -9.26 1.36
N ARG A 116 -3.98 -9.29 2.31
CA ARG A 116 -5.28 -9.97 2.08
C ARG A 116 -6.06 -9.33 0.94
N ASN A 117 -6.09 -8.01 0.88
CA ASN A 117 -6.76 -7.29 -0.21
C ASN A 117 -6.10 -7.56 -1.55
N LEU A 118 -4.76 -7.44 -1.63
CA LEU A 118 -4.00 -7.70 -2.85
C LEU A 118 -4.20 -9.11 -3.39
N ARG A 119 -4.25 -10.11 -2.52
CA ARG A 119 -4.49 -11.50 -2.93
C ARG A 119 -5.85 -11.68 -3.59
N ALA A 120 -6.89 -11.07 -3.05
CA ALA A 120 -8.23 -11.09 -3.62
C ALA A 120 -8.34 -10.25 -4.90
N GLU A 121 -7.77 -9.05 -4.88
CA GLU A 121 -7.83 -8.09 -5.98
C GLU A 121 -6.98 -8.51 -7.19
N ALA A 122 -5.85 -9.19 -6.98
CA ALA A 122 -5.07 -9.80 -8.05
C ALA A 122 -5.88 -10.88 -8.79
N ALA A 123 -6.49 -11.82 -8.05
CA ALA A 123 -7.34 -12.84 -8.63
C ALA A 123 -8.54 -12.22 -9.38
N GLU A 124 -9.22 -11.23 -8.80
CA GLU A 124 -10.32 -10.53 -9.47
C GLU A 124 -9.85 -9.85 -10.77
N THR A 125 -8.71 -9.21 -10.75
CA THR A 125 -8.14 -8.48 -11.90
C THR A 125 -7.84 -9.41 -13.07
N GLY A 126 -7.26 -10.59 -12.81
CA GLY A 126 -6.96 -11.57 -13.84
C GLY A 126 -8.21 -12.33 -14.31
N GLU A 127 -8.94 -12.94 -13.38
CA GLU A 127 -10.04 -13.85 -13.70
C GLU A 127 -11.28 -13.15 -14.25
N LYS A 128 -11.65 -12.01 -13.64
CA LYS A 128 -12.88 -11.28 -13.98
C LYS A 128 -12.68 -10.20 -15.04
N HIS A 129 -11.54 -9.52 -15.00
CA HIS A 129 -11.29 -8.39 -15.88
C HIS A 129 -10.28 -8.69 -17.00
N GLY A 130 -9.59 -9.83 -16.96
CA GLY A 130 -8.68 -10.27 -17.99
C GLY A 130 -7.41 -9.42 -18.13
N ASP A 131 -7.05 -8.63 -17.11
CA ASP A 131 -5.87 -7.80 -17.11
C ASP A 131 -4.70 -8.52 -16.42
N ALA A 132 -4.06 -9.43 -17.16
CA ALA A 132 -2.92 -10.20 -16.70
C ALA A 132 -1.73 -9.31 -16.30
N GLY A 133 -1.56 -8.15 -16.93
CA GLY A 133 -0.47 -7.22 -16.60
C GLY A 133 -0.66 -6.56 -15.24
N THR A 134 -1.89 -6.18 -14.89
CA THR A 134 -2.17 -5.63 -13.56
C THR A 134 -2.25 -6.74 -12.51
N GLU A 135 -2.74 -7.94 -12.84
CA GLU A 135 -2.67 -9.10 -11.96
C GLU A 135 -1.22 -9.37 -11.50
N ASP A 136 -0.28 -9.48 -12.45
CA ASP A 136 1.14 -9.70 -12.18
C ASP A 136 1.73 -8.55 -11.31
N PHE A 137 1.40 -7.31 -11.64
CA PHE A 137 1.80 -6.15 -10.86
C PHE A 137 1.31 -6.23 -9.39
N LEU A 138 0.04 -6.59 -9.16
CA LEU A 138 -0.53 -6.73 -7.82
C LEU A 138 0.10 -7.91 -7.04
N VAL A 139 0.45 -8.99 -7.72
CA VAL A 139 1.20 -10.12 -7.12
C VAL A 139 2.58 -9.65 -6.66
N GLY A 140 3.33 -8.93 -7.47
CA GLY A 140 4.62 -8.38 -7.10
C GLY A 140 4.54 -7.43 -5.89
N LEU A 141 3.52 -6.57 -5.86
CA LEU A 141 3.25 -5.69 -4.73
C LEU A 141 2.96 -6.47 -3.44
N MET A 142 2.18 -7.54 -3.55
CA MET A 142 1.88 -8.43 -2.43
C MET A 142 3.15 -9.04 -1.83
N GLU A 143 4.09 -9.49 -2.65
CA GLU A 143 5.37 -10.05 -2.21
C GLU A 143 6.22 -9.03 -1.43
N GLU A 144 6.24 -7.76 -1.87
CA GLU A 144 6.93 -6.70 -1.15
C GLU A 144 6.29 -6.44 0.22
N HIS A 145 4.97 -6.40 0.32
CA HIS A 145 4.28 -6.30 1.61
C HIS A 145 4.51 -7.53 2.51
N GLU A 146 4.55 -8.73 1.95
CA GLU A 146 4.87 -9.96 2.70
C GLU A 146 6.27 -9.90 3.31
N LYS A 147 7.25 -9.36 2.58
CA LYS A 147 8.62 -9.15 3.04
C LYS A 147 8.67 -8.12 4.18
N MET A 148 8.03 -6.96 4.01
CA MET A 148 7.95 -5.94 5.07
C MET A 148 7.25 -6.49 6.32
N ALA A 149 6.16 -7.21 6.17
CA ALA A 149 5.45 -7.86 7.26
C ALA A 149 6.30 -8.93 7.98
N TRP A 150 7.12 -9.70 7.23
CA TRP A 150 8.07 -10.62 7.84
C TRP A 150 9.07 -9.90 8.74
N MET A 151 9.65 -8.80 8.27
CA MET A 151 10.63 -8.03 9.05
C MET A 151 10.00 -7.44 10.33
N LEU A 152 8.77 -6.91 10.26
CA LEU A 152 8.00 -6.43 11.42
C LEU A 152 7.73 -7.56 12.44
N ARG A 153 7.34 -8.75 11.97
CA ARG A 153 7.14 -9.91 12.84
C ARG A 153 8.41 -10.33 13.57
N ALA A 154 9.58 -10.18 12.95
CA ALA A 154 10.85 -10.53 13.56
C ALA A 154 11.13 -9.70 14.81
N TYR A 155 10.76 -8.42 14.83
CA TYR A 155 10.86 -7.56 16.00
C TYR A 155 9.85 -7.91 17.13
N LEU A 156 8.78 -8.60 16.82
CA LEU A 156 7.72 -8.91 17.79
C LEU A 156 7.86 -10.30 18.45
N LYS A 157 8.86 -11.07 18.05
CA LYS A 157 9.21 -12.37 18.65
C LYS A 157 10.16 -12.20 19.81
#